data_e02724ff9fc3110fccf6ebb5bd03f22d
#
_entry.id   e02724ff9fc3110fccf6ebb5bd03f22d
#
_cell.length_a   1.000
_cell.length_b   1.000
_cell.length_c   1.000
_cell.angle_alpha   90.00
_cell.angle_beta   90.00
_cell.angle_gamma   90.00
#
_symmetry.space_group_name_H-M   'P 1'
#
loop_
_entity.id
_entity.type
_entity.pdbx_description
1 polymer ?
#
loop_
_entity_poly.entity_id
_entity_poly.type
_entity_poly.pdbx_seq_one_letter_code
_entity_poly.pdbx_strand_id
1 'polypeptide(L)'
;MANSIALFKKYIDLLDEVYKASAKTSVLDINGALVQAGANANEIIIPKISMDGLADYSRNGGYVSGNVTLTNETVKFNYDRGRKFTVDAMDNEESAGLAFGKLSGEFIRTKVVPELDAVRFAAYAGISGATAVEGNLATGEAVLAAVNAANTALDEAEVPSDGRYLFITPTHRNLAENVDTYKSKAMMEKFASVIDVPQSRFYTAVDLYDGTTASETAGGYVKDSSGKDINFMIIHKDAVIQYSKHTVNKIFTPEENQNSDGYIFCYRAYGLTDAYENKAAGIYVHHTTT
;
A
#
# COMPACT_ATOMS: atom_id res chain seq x y z
N MET A 1 9.48 -34.82 -18.21
CA MET A 1 10.06 -33.63 -17.56
C MET A 1 9.53 -32.27 -18.10
N ALA A 2 8.87 -32.20 -19.23
CA ALA A 2 8.29 -30.94 -19.75
C ALA A 2 7.07 -30.41 -18.95
N ASN A 3 6.38 -31.25 -18.18
CA ASN A 3 5.17 -30.87 -17.45
C ASN A 3 5.42 -30.16 -16.12
N SER A 4 6.61 -30.26 -15.51
CA SER A 4 6.87 -29.61 -14.22
C SER A 4 7.03 -28.10 -14.35
N ILE A 5 7.69 -27.61 -15.41
CA ILE A 5 7.93 -26.17 -15.62
C ILE A 5 6.61 -25.43 -15.95
N ALA A 6 5.73 -26.05 -16.71
CA ALA A 6 4.43 -25.47 -17.04
C ALA A 6 3.50 -25.42 -15.83
N LEU A 7 3.54 -26.41 -14.95
CA LEU A 7 2.79 -26.44 -13.69
C LEU A 7 3.27 -25.36 -12.72
N PHE A 8 4.58 -25.16 -12.58
CA PHE A 8 5.13 -24.12 -11.70
C PHE A 8 4.79 -22.71 -12.17
N LYS A 9 4.88 -22.43 -13.47
CA LYS A 9 4.46 -21.12 -14.01
C LYS A 9 2.99 -20.84 -13.72
N LYS A 10 2.10 -21.79 -14.00
CA LYS A 10 0.67 -21.66 -13.72
C LYS A 10 0.36 -21.46 -12.23
N TYR A 11 1.15 -22.09 -11.35
CA TYR A 11 1.00 -21.96 -9.92
C TYR A 11 1.45 -20.57 -9.41
N ILE A 12 2.53 -20.03 -9.96
CA ILE A 12 3.01 -18.68 -9.64
C ILE A 12 1.97 -17.63 -10.08
N ASP A 13 1.38 -17.78 -11.26
CA ASP A 13 0.33 -16.89 -11.75
C ASP A 13 -0.90 -16.89 -10.82
N LEU A 14 -1.30 -18.07 -10.31
CA LEU A 14 -2.38 -18.19 -9.32
C LEU A 14 -2.06 -17.48 -8.00
N LEU A 15 -0.82 -17.53 -7.54
CA LEU A 15 -0.40 -16.83 -6.31
C LEU A 15 -0.42 -15.30 -6.48
N ASP A 16 -0.08 -14.81 -7.67
CA ASP A 16 -0.16 -13.39 -7.99
C ASP A 16 -1.62 -12.90 -8.08
N GLU A 17 -2.53 -13.72 -8.59
CA GLU A 17 -3.97 -13.45 -8.57
C GLU A 17 -4.52 -13.38 -7.13
N VAL A 18 -4.10 -14.29 -6.25
CA VAL A 18 -4.48 -14.26 -4.82
C VAL A 18 -4.02 -12.97 -4.16
N TYR A 19 -2.81 -12.52 -4.48
CA TYR A 19 -2.29 -11.25 -3.98
C TYR A 19 -3.15 -10.07 -4.44
N LYS A 20 -3.36 -9.92 -5.74
CA LYS A 20 -4.15 -8.82 -6.33
C LYS A 20 -5.59 -8.76 -5.81
N ALA A 21 -6.21 -9.92 -5.63
CA ALA A 21 -7.58 -10.00 -5.12
C ALA A 21 -7.70 -9.63 -3.62
N SER A 22 -6.64 -9.80 -2.84
CA SER A 22 -6.68 -9.64 -1.38
C SER A 22 -6.11 -8.30 -0.90
N ALA A 23 -5.20 -7.67 -1.64
CA ALA A 23 -4.57 -6.41 -1.27
C ALA A 23 -5.54 -5.23 -1.42
N LYS A 24 -5.76 -4.48 -0.33
CA LYS A 24 -6.64 -3.30 -0.33
C LYS A 24 -5.99 -2.09 -0.99
N THR A 25 -4.68 -2.01 -0.94
CA THR A 25 -3.88 -0.93 -1.54
C THR A 25 -3.52 -1.16 -3.01
N SER A 26 -3.89 -2.30 -3.61
CA SER A 26 -3.55 -2.64 -5.00
C SER A 26 -4.06 -1.64 -6.05
N VAL A 27 -5.14 -0.90 -5.74
CA VAL A 27 -5.69 0.16 -6.62
C VAL A 27 -4.74 1.34 -6.80
N LEU A 28 -3.80 1.52 -5.87
CA LEU A 28 -2.80 2.58 -5.87
C LEU A 28 -1.50 2.18 -6.59
N ASP A 29 -1.36 0.94 -7.04
CA ASP A 29 -0.16 0.48 -7.75
C ASP A 29 0.07 1.31 -9.02
N ILE A 30 1.30 1.81 -9.19
CA ILE A 30 1.71 2.60 -10.35
C ILE A 30 2.14 1.64 -11.46
N ASN A 31 1.84 2.03 -12.69
CA ASN A 31 2.37 1.33 -13.86
C ASN A 31 3.90 1.50 -13.92
N GLY A 32 4.64 0.39 -13.84
CA GLY A 32 6.11 0.39 -13.81
C GLY A 32 6.81 1.06 -15.00
N ALA A 33 6.07 1.35 -16.08
CA ALA A 33 6.60 2.07 -17.25
C ALA A 33 6.99 3.54 -16.96
N LEU A 34 6.47 4.14 -15.88
CA LEU A 34 6.75 5.53 -15.49
C LEU A 34 7.95 5.66 -14.54
N VAL A 35 8.52 4.54 -14.12
CA VAL A 35 9.61 4.51 -13.15
C VAL A 35 10.95 4.49 -13.86
N GLN A 36 11.74 5.58 -13.72
CA GLN A 36 13.11 5.60 -14.19
C GLN A 36 14.05 4.99 -13.14
N ALA A 37 14.92 4.09 -13.59
CA ALA A 37 15.95 3.54 -12.70
C ALA A 37 16.94 4.63 -12.29
N GLY A 38 17.24 4.76 -11.00
CA GLY A 38 18.25 5.65 -10.48
C GLY A 38 19.67 5.23 -10.83
N ALA A 39 20.62 6.06 -10.47
CA ALA A 39 22.06 5.77 -10.63
C ALA A 39 22.48 4.55 -9.82
N ASN A 40 21.81 4.28 -8.69
CA ASN A 40 21.99 3.09 -7.87
C ASN A 40 20.83 2.12 -8.06
N ALA A 41 21.09 0.83 -7.90
CA ALA A 41 20.11 -0.24 -8.14
C ALA A 41 18.90 -0.21 -7.18
N ASN A 42 18.99 0.52 -6.07
CA ASN A 42 17.98 0.63 -5.00
C ASN A 42 17.29 1.98 -4.93
N GLU A 43 17.35 2.78 -5.99
CA GLU A 43 16.76 4.12 -6.05
C GLU A 43 15.88 4.29 -7.29
N ILE A 44 14.87 5.14 -7.15
CA ILE A 44 14.04 5.64 -8.24
C ILE A 44 14.24 7.15 -8.33
N ILE A 45 14.45 7.67 -9.52
CA ILE A 45 14.53 9.09 -9.79
C ILE A 45 13.21 9.59 -10.33
N ILE A 46 12.66 10.60 -9.67
CA ILE A 46 11.41 11.27 -10.04
C ILE A 46 11.75 12.71 -10.43
N PRO A 47 11.54 13.10 -11.69
CA PRO A 47 11.75 14.49 -12.10
C PRO A 47 10.67 15.39 -11.51
N LYS A 48 11.07 16.48 -10.86
CA LYS A 48 10.22 17.51 -10.27
C LYS A 48 10.47 18.83 -10.98
N ILE A 49 9.41 19.42 -11.55
CA ILE A 49 9.47 20.70 -12.23
C ILE A 49 8.84 21.77 -11.36
N SER A 50 9.56 22.86 -11.14
CA SER A 50 9.06 24.09 -10.53
C SER A 50 9.22 25.24 -11.53
N MET A 51 8.25 26.15 -11.58
CA MET A 51 8.26 27.29 -12.50
C MET A 51 7.64 28.52 -11.83
N ASP A 52 8.07 29.70 -12.27
CA ASP A 52 7.51 30.96 -11.82
C ASP A 52 6.09 31.15 -12.36
N GLY A 53 5.26 31.90 -11.62
CA GLY A 53 3.90 32.24 -12.00
C GLY A 53 3.86 33.32 -13.11
N LEU A 54 2.64 33.76 -13.46
CA LEU A 54 2.46 34.84 -14.40
C LEU A 54 2.94 36.16 -13.82
N ALA A 55 3.58 36.99 -14.69
CA ALA A 55 3.99 38.35 -14.38
C ALA A 55 3.25 39.35 -15.29
N ASP A 56 3.27 40.63 -14.91
CA ASP A 56 2.62 41.67 -15.69
C ASP A 56 3.29 41.87 -17.04
N TYR A 57 2.48 41.86 -18.10
CA TYR A 57 2.94 42.15 -19.44
C TYR A 57 2.97 43.68 -19.70
N SER A 58 4.11 44.19 -20.12
CA SER A 58 4.25 45.59 -20.54
C SER A 58 4.19 45.71 -22.07
N ARG A 59 3.33 46.60 -22.57
CA ARG A 59 3.22 46.86 -24.03
C ARG A 59 4.54 47.35 -24.66
N ASN A 60 5.36 48.04 -23.87
CA ASN A 60 6.66 48.58 -24.35
C ASN A 60 7.85 47.70 -23.95
N GLY A 61 7.75 46.91 -22.88
CA GLY A 61 8.83 46.07 -22.35
C GLY A 61 8.69 44.60 -22.69
N GLY A 62 7.53 44.15 -23.16
CA GLY A 62 7.27 42.74 -23.47
C GLY A 62 7.04 41.86 -22.25
N TYR A 63 7.46 40.61 -22.35
CA TYR A 63 7.34 39.58 -21.30
C TYR A 63 8.46 39.69 -20.27
N VAL A 64 8.12 39.49 -19.01
CA VAL A 64 9.12 39.30 -17.95
C VAL A 64 9.63 37.86 -18.01
N SER A 65 10.93 37.67 -17.92
CA SER A 65 11.54 36.34 -17.92
C SER A 65 11.25 35.61 -16.66
N GLY A 66 10.71 34.40 -16.76
CA GLY A 66 10.50 33.48 -15.64
C GLY A 66 11.57 32.38 -15.63
N ASN A 67 11.73 31.75 -14.44
CA ASN A 67 12.63 30.63 -14.25
C ASN A 67 11.86 29.31 -14.26
N VAL A 68 12.47 28.29 -14.86
CA VAL A 68 12.03 26.89 -14.76
C VAL A 68 13.16 26.09 -14.13
N THR A 69 12.86 25.39 -13.04
CA THR A 69 13.83 24.55 -12.35
C THR A 69 13.37 23.11 -12.44
N LEU A 70 14.22 22.25 -13.00
CA LEU A 70 14.05 20.80 -13.00
C LEU A 70 14.96 20.20 -11.92
N THR A 71 14.37 19.60 -10.90
CA THR A 71 15.09 18.88 -9.85
C THR A 71 14.69 17.41 -9.86
N ASN A 72 15.63 16.55 -9.49
CA ASN A 72 15.37 15.13 -9.36
C ASN A 72 15.19 14.78 -7.88
N GLU A 73 14.04 14.23 -7.53
CA GLU A 73 13.79 13.62 -6.22
C GLU A 73 14.23 12.16 -6.30
N THR A 74 15.07 11.73 -5.36
CA THR A 74 15.56 10.36 -5.30
C THR A 74 14.87 9.63 -4.14
N VAL A 75 14.08 8.62 -4.48
CA VAL A 75 13.36 7.81 -3.50
C VAL A 75 13.98 6.42 -3.41
N LYS A 76 14.29 5.98 -2.18
CA LYS A 76 14.90 4.67 -1.91
C LYS A 76 13.85 3.63 -1.61
N PHE A 77 14.11 2.40 -2.05
CA PHE A 77 13.28 1.26 -1.68
C PHE A 77 13.31 1.04 -0.17
N ASN A 78 12.15 0.94 0.46
CA ASN A 78 11.97 0.89 1.91
C ASN A 78 11.32 -0.40 2.41
N TYR A 79 11.01 -1.35 1.52
CA TYR A 79 10.42 -2.63 1.88
C TYR A 79 11.18 -3.78 1.22
N ASP A 80 11.79 -4.65 2.04
CA ASP A 80 12.47 -5.87 1.60
C ASP A 80 12.23 -6.99 2.62
N ARG A 81 11.25 -7.82 2.36
CA ARG A 81 10.78 -8.86 3.28
C ARG A 81 10.66 -10.19 2.59
N GLY A 82 11.01 -11.26 3.29
CA GLY A 82 10.91 -12.60 2.76
C GLY A 82 10.85 -13.68 3.84
N ARG A 83 10.34 -14.84 3.47
CA ARG A 83 10.27 -16.01 4.34
C ARG A 83 10.51 -17.29 3.53
N LYS A 84 11.13 -18.26 4.18
CA LYS A 84 11.37 -19.60 3.67
C LYS A 84 10.60 -20.61 4.52
N PHE A 85 9.90 -21.53 3.86
CA PHE A 85 9.25 -22.67 4.50
C PHE A 85 9.79 -23.95 3.91
N THR A 86 10.03 -24.94 4.74
CA THR A 86 10.46 -26.29 4.34
C THR A 86 9.42 -27.28 4.82
N VAL A 87 8.94 -28.14 3.93
CA VAL A 87 8.00 -29.22 4.22
C VAL A 87 8.67 -30.52 3.80
N ASP A 88 8.82 -31.44 4.73
CA ASP A 88 9.40 -32.76 4.46
C ASP A 88 8.58 -33.52 3.42
N ALA A 89 9.22 -34.32 2.57
CA ALA A 89 8.56 -35.06 1.50
C ALA A 89 7.58 -36.08 2.07
N MET A 90 7.94 -36.77 3.17
CA MET A 90 7.08 -37.73 3.82
C MET A 90 5.85 -37.07 4.47
N ASP A 91 6.04 -35.95 5.18
CA ASP A 91 4.94 -35.18 5.76
C ASP A 91 3.95 -34.68 4.69
N ASN A 92 4.48 -34.28 3.52
CA ASN A 92 3.64 -33.87 2.41
C ASN A 92 2.88 -35.06 1.79
N GLU A 93 3.50 -36.22 1.68
CA GLU A 93 2.84 -37.46 1.19
C GLU A 93 1.78 -37.95 2.17
N GLU A 94 2.07 -37.99 3.47
CA GLU A 94 1.11 -38.38 4.51
C GLU A 94 -0.10 -37.42 4.57
N SER A 95 0.09 -36.14 4.28
CA SER A 95 -1.00 -35.16 4.16
C SER A 95 -1.68 -35.15 2.79
N ALA A 96 -1.38 -36.10 1.90
CA ALA A 96 -1.90 -36.16 0.54
C ALA A 96 -1.62 -34.88 -0.31
N GLY A 97 -0.49 -34.25 -0.08
CA GLY A 97 -0.09 -33.02 -0.78
C GLY A 97 -0.78 -31.74 -0.30
N LEU A 98 -1.65 -31.83 0.72
CA LEU A 98 -2.38 -30.65 1.23
C LEU A 98 -1.47 -29.68 1.98
N ALA A 99 -0.43 -30.17 2.66
CA ALA A 99 0.47 -29.35 3.46
C ALA A 99 1.16 -28.30 2.60
N PHE A 100 1.76 -28.73 1.50
CA PHE A 100 2.47 -27.82 0.59
C PHE A 100 1.52 -27.08 -0.37
N GLY A 101 0.52 -27.76 -0.91
CA GLY A 101 -0.40 -27.19 -1.90
C GLY A 101 -1.22 -25.99 -1.41
N LYS A 102 -1.51 -25.93 -0.09
CA LYS A 102 -2.22 -24.79 0.52
C LYS A 102 -1.29 -23.75 1.14
N LEU A 103 -0.08 -24.15 1.53
CA LEU A 103 0.86 -23.30 2.28
C LEU A 103 1.08 -21.95 1.63
N SER A 104 1.45 -21.91 0.38
CA SER A 104 1.88 -20.70 -0.30
C SER A 104 0.73 -19.71 -0.54
N GLY A 105 -0.44 -20.18 -1.00
CA GLY A 105 -1.60 -19.33 -1.19
C GLY A 105 -2.14 -18.76 0.12
N GLU A 106 -2.20 -19.58 1.16
CA GLU A 106 -2.64 -19.18 2.48
C GLU A 106 -1.65 -18.21 3.14
N PHE A 107 -0.34 -18.44 2.99
CA PHE A 107 0.70 -17.54 3.47
C PHE A 107 0.59 -16.15 2.84
N ILE A 108 0.44 -16.06 1.53
CA ILE A 108 0.29 -14.77 0.83
C ILE A 108 -0.97 -14.07 1.33
N ARG A 109 -2.12 -14.76 1.36
CA ARG A 109 -3.40 -14.19 1.74
C ARG A 109 -3.46 -13.72 3.20
N THR A 110 -2.88 -14.50 4.13
CA THR A 110 -3.05 -14.28 5.58
C THR A 110 -1.91 -13.53 6.24
N LYS A 111 -0.70 -13.54 5.64
CA LYS A 111 0.49 -12.94 6.23
C LYS A 111 1.05 -11.81 5.38
N VAL A 112 1.33 -12.06 4.09
CA VAL A 112 2.00 -11.09 3.22
C VAL A 112 1.10 -9.89 2.92
N VAL A 113 -0.13 -10.13 2.49
CA VAL A 113 -1.05 -9.05 2.10
C VAL A 113 -1.42 -8.15 3.27
N PRO A 114 -1.80 -8.66 4.47
CA PRO A 114 -2.08 -7.79 5.61
C PRO A 114 -0.87 -6.98 6.08
N GLU A 115 0.33 -7.56 6.08
CA GLU A 115 1.56 -6.85 6.44
C GLU A 115 1.85 -5.73 5.45
N LEU A 116 1.79 -6.02 4.15
CA LEU A 116 2.07 -5.03 3.11
C LEU A 116 1.07 -3.87 3.13
N ASP A 117 -0.23 -4.16 3.27
CA ASP A 117 -1.25 -3.11 3.43
C ASP A 117 -0.98 -2.26 4.67
N ALA A 118 -0.66 -2.88 5.82
CA ALA A 118 -0.39 -2.16 7.07
C ALA A 118 0.84 -1.24 6.96
N VAL A 119 1.93 -1.72 6.35
CA VAL A 119 3.14 -0.91 6.09
C VAL A 119 2.82 0.26 5.17
N ARG A 120 2.04 0.05 4.12
CA ARG A 120 1.66 1.09 3.17
C ARG A 120 0.81 2.18 3.82
N PHE A 121 -0.22 1.80 4.58
CA PHE A 121 -1.05 2.78 5.30
C PHE A 121 -0.25 3.56 6.34
N ALA A 122 0.64 2.89 7.08
CA ALA A 122 1.51 3.55 8.04
C ALA A 122 2.49 4.52 7.34
N ALA A 123 3.07 4.11 6.20
CA ALA A 123 3.93 4.99 5.41
C ALA A 123 3.18 6.23 4.93
N TYR A 124 1.96 6.09 4.38
CA TYR A 124 1.16 7.23 3.93
C TYR A 124 0.73 8.14 5.09
N ALA A 125 0.42 7.58 6.27
CA ALA A 125 0.09 8.37 7.44
C ALA A 125 1.28 9.18 7.98
N GLY A 126 2.51 8.70 7.75
CA GLY A 126 3.76 9.36 8.15
C GLY A 126 4.31 10.39 7.16
N ILE A 127 3.69 10.58 5.98
CA ILE A 127 4.17 11.51 4.95
C ILE A 127 4.10 12.95 5.46
N SER A 128 5.23 13.66 5.36
CA SER A 128 5.29 15.09 5.65
C SER A 128 4.47 15.88 4.62
N GLY A 129 3.56 16.72 5.11
CA GLY A 129 2.62 17.48 4.25
C GLY A 129 1.30 16.78 3.98
N ALA A 130 1.09 15.55 4.39
CA ALA A 130 -0.22 14.93 4.46
C ALA A 130 -1.05 15.58 5.58
N THR A 131 -2.37 15.74 5.34
CA THR A 131 -3.27 16.28 6.36
C THR A 131 -3.66 15.18 7.33
N ALA A 132 -3.26 15.29 8.59
CA ALA A 132 -3.66 14.38 9.65
C ALA A 132 -4.63 15.08 10.62
N VAL A 133 -5.77 14.47 10.88
CA VAL A 133 -6.80 14.97 11.81
C VAL A 133 -7.11 13.91 12.85
N GLU A 134 -7.15 14.33 14.07
CA GLU A 134 -7.38 13.50 15.25
C GLU A 134 -8.84 13.63 15.73
N GLY A 135 -9.47 12.50 16.03
CA GLY A 135 -10.82 12.50 16.57
C GLY A 135 -11.45 11.12 16.67
N ASN A 136 -12.41 11.01 17.59
CA ASN A 136 -13.18 9.78 17.79
C ASN A 136 -14.54 9.91 17.09
N LEU A 137 -14.85 8.99 16.21
CA LEU A 137 -16.07 8.95 15.40
C LEU A 137 -17.05 7.93 15.97
N ALA A 138 -17.78 8.31 17.02
CA ALA A 138 -18.69 7.41 17.73
C ALA A 138 -20.07 7.26 17.05
N THR A 139 -20.47 8.19 16.18
CA THR A 139 -21.77 8.23 15.51
C THR A 139 -21.63 8.33 14.01
N GLY A 140 -22.61 7.84 13.27
CA GLY A 140 -22.60 7.90 11.82
C GLY A 140 -22.64 9.34 11.29
N GLU A 141 -23.32 10.27 11.98
CA GLU A 141 -23.31 11.69 11.63
C GLU A 141 -21.91 12.30 11.77
N ALA A 142 -21.16 11.90 12.82
CA ALA A 142 -19.76 12.33 12.99
C ALA A 142 -18.87 11.79 11.86
N VAL A 143 -19.08 10.54 11.44
CA VAL A 143 -18.35 9.96 10.29
C VAL A 143 -18.64 10.74 9.01
N LEU A 144 -19.92 10.99 8.70
CA LEU A 144 -20.32 11.74 7.51
C LEU A 144 -19.75 13.17 7.52
N ALA A 145 -19.80 13.86 8.67
CA ALA A 145 -19.26 15.19 8.83
C ALA A 145 -17.74 15.20 8.64
N ALA A 146 -17.01 14.24 9.22
CA ALA A 146 -15.56 14.13 9.10
C ALA A 146 -15.11 13.85 7.66
N VAL A 147 -15.80 12.94 6.95
CA VAL A 147 -15.47 12.63 5.54
C VAL A 147 -15.79 13.82 4.63
N ASN A 148 -16.88 14.56 4.87
CA ASN A 148 -17.17 15.78 4.13
C ASN A 148 -16.14 16.88 4.41
N ALA A 149 -15.72 17.07 5.66
CA ALA A 149 -14.66 18.00 6.01
C ALA A 149 -13.33 17.65 5.34
N ALA A 150 -12.99 16.36 5.31
CA ALA A 150 -11.81 15.85 4.61
C ALA A 150 -11.86 16.15 3.11
N ASN A 151 -13.02 15.91 2.48
CA ASN A 151 -13.19 16.21 1.05
C ASN A 151 -13.08 17.71 0.77
N THR A 152 -13.67 18.56 1.62
CA THR A 152 -13.54 20.01 1.52
C THR A 152 -12.08 20.46 1.67
N ALA A 153 -11.33 19.89 2.62
CA ALA A 153 -9.92 20.21 2.79
C ALA A 153 -9.07 19.85 1.55
N LEU A 154 -9.40 18.74 0.88
CA LEU A 154 -8.76 18.38 -0.38
C LEU A 154 -9.16 19.30 -1.54
N ASP A 155 -10.42 19.79 -1.57
CA ASP A 155 -10.88 20.75 -2.57
C ASP A 155 -10.20 22.13 -2.38
N GLU A 156 -10.05 22.59 -1.14
CA GLU A 156 -9.31 23.83 -0.80
C GLU A 156 -7.81 23.73 -1.11
N ALA A 157 -7.26 22.51 -1.05
CA ALA A 157 -5.88 22.21 -1.46
C ALA A 157 -5.71 22.00 -2.98
N GLU A 158 -6.74 22.27 -3.77
CA GLU A 158 -6.76 22.13 -5.25
C GLU A 158 -6.44 20.71 -5.74
N VAL A 159 -6.68 19.69 -4.92
CA VAL A 159 -6.53 18.29 -5.32
C VAL A 159 -7.67 17.89 -6.25
N PRO A 160 -7.42 17.28 -7.43
CA PRO A 160 -8.50 16.86 -8.32
C PRO A 160 -9.50 15.92 -7.63
N SER A 161 -10.78 16.05 -7.95
CA SER A 161 -11.84 15.18 -7.41
C SER A 161 -11.77 13.76 -8.00
N ASP A 162 -11.35 13.65 -9.26
CA ASP A 162 -11.19 12.37 -9.92
C ASP A 162 -9.96 11.63 -9.38
N GLY A 163 -10.11 10.32 -9.12
CA GLY A 163 -9.00 9.52 -8.62
C GLY A 163 -8.78 9.56 -7.10
N ARG A 164 -9.71 10.10 -6.33
CA ARG A 164 -9.73 10.00 -4.86
C ARG A 164 -10.29 8.65 -4.43
N TYR A 165 -9.56 7.92 -3.63
CA TYR A 165 -9.97 6.65 -3.03
C TYR A 165 -10.21 6.84 -1.54
N LEU A 166 -11.36 6.38 -1.07
CA LEU A 166 -11.69 6.38 0.36
C LEU A 166 -11.43 4.99 0.94
N PHE A 167 -10.47 4.89 1.84
CA PHE A 167 -10.23 3.73 2.69
C PHE A 167 -10.89 3.97 4.03
N ILE A 168 -11.79 3.10 4.44
CA ILE A 168 -12.59 3.27 5.67
C ILE A 168 -12.69 1.93 6.40
N THR A 169 -12.78 1.98 7.73
CA THR A 169 -13.04 0.74 8.47
C THR A 169 -14.50 0.30 8.31
N PRO A 170 -14.77 -1.02 8.28
CA PRO A 170 -16.14 -1.53 8.16
C PRO A 170 -17.07 -1.00 9.25
N THR A 171 -16.54 -0.77 10.46
CA THR A 171 -17.31 -0.21 11.58
C THR A 171 -17.81 1.20 11.26
N HIS A 172 -16.91 2.09 10.81
CA HIS A 172 -17.28 3.48 10.49
C HIS A 172 -18.14 3.56 9.24
N ARG A 173 -17.93 2.70 8.25
CA ARG A 173 -18.79 2.60 7.09
C ARG A 173 -20.22 2.24 7.47
N ASN A 174 -20.40 1.20 8.26
CA ASN A 174 -21.72 0.78 8.74
C ASN A 174 -22.43 1.88 9.57
N LEU A 175 -21.66 2.60 10.41
CA LEU A 175 -22.20 3.74 11.13
C LEU A 175 -22.73 4.82 10.18
N ALA A 176 -21.97 5.17 9.14
CA ALA A 176 -22.36 6.17 8.15
C ALA A 176 -23.59 5.74 7.34
N GLU A 177 -23.65 4.48 6.90
CA GLU A 177 -24.76 3.93 6.12
C GLU A 177 -26.08 3.88 6.91
N ASN A 178 -26.02 3.73 8.24
CA ASN A 178 -27.20 3.65 9.11
C ASN A 178 -27.85 5.00 9.42
N VAL A 179 -27.21 6.13 9.16
CA VAL A 179 -27.76 7.46 9.50
C VAL A 179 -28.82 7.92 8.49
N ASP A 180 -28.45 7.97 7.23
CA ASP A 180 -29.30 8.45 6.13
C ASP A 180 -28.76 7.87 4.83
N THR A 181 -29.53 6.99 4.23
CA THR A 181 -29.14 6.28 3.01
C THR A 181 -28.87 7.23 1.84
N TYR A 182 -29.59 8.35 1.73
CA TYR A 182 -29.40 9.32 0.65
C TYR A 182 -28.10 10.11 0.83
N LYS A 183 -27.86 10.64 2.02
CA LYS A 183 -26.67 11.46 2.31
C LYS A 183 -25.39 10.62 2.27
N SER A 184 -25.42 9.42 2.83
CA SER A 184 -24.26 8.51 2.81
C SER A 184 -23.94 8.06 1.39
N LYS A 185 -24.94 7.74 0.58
CA LYS A 185 -24.76 7.38 -0.83
C LYS A 185 -24.17 8.54 -1.63
N ALA A 186 -24.73 9.74 -1.52
CA ALA A 186 -24.24 10.95 -2.19
C ALA A 186 -22.79 11.29 -1.79
N MET A 187 -22.39 11.00 -0.55
CA MET A 187 -21.02 11.15 -0.09
C MET A 187 -20.09 10.10 -0.72
N MET A 188 -20.50 8.83 -0.72
CA MET A 188 -19.71 7.73 -1.27
C MET A 188 -19.48 7.86 -2.78
N GLU A 189 -20.46 8.41 -3.51
CA GLU A 189 -20.37 8.64 -4.96
C GLU A 189 -19.34 9.70 -5.37
N LYS A 190 -18.83 10.52 -4.43
CA LYS A 190 -17.76 11.50 -4.69
C LYS A 190 -16.39 10.86 -4.86
N PHE A 191 -16.23 9.61 -4.48
CA PHE A 191 -14.95 8.88 -4.55
C PHE A 191 -14.93 7.91 -5.73
N ALA A 192 -13.76 7.74 -6.33
CA ALA A 192 -13.55 6.76 -7.39
C ALA A 192 -13.86 5.33 -6.92
N SER A 193 -13.55 5.05 -5.65
CA SER A 193 -13.93 3.81 -4.97
C SER A 193 -13.89 3.98 -3.46
N VAL A 194 -14.74 3.25 -2.75
CA VAL A 194 -14.73 3.13 -1.29
C VAL A 194 -14.32 1.72 -0.93
N ILE A 195 -13.23 1.61 -0.17
CA ILE A 195 -12.57 0.34 0.12
C ILE A 195 -12.60 0.08 1.62
N ASP A 196 -13.18 -1.04 2.01
CA ASP A 196 -13.21 -1.48 3.40
C ASP A 196 -11.86 -2.06 3.81
N VAL A 197 -11.27 -1.50 4.87
CA VAL A 197 -10.00 -1.93 5.44
C VAL A 197 -10.22 -2.40 6.86
N PRO A 198 -9.92 -3.67 7.20
CA PRO A 198 -9.97 -4.15 8.57
C PRO A 198 -9.04 -3.36 9.49
N GLN A 199 -9.50 -3.04 10.71
CA GLN A 199 -8.70 -2.28 11.67
C GLN A 199 -7.33 -2.92 11.96
N SER A 200 -7.24 -4.25 11.90
CA SER A 200 -6.00 -5.01 12.15
C SER A 200 -4.83 -4.67 11.23
N ARG A 201 -5.06 -3.93 10.15
CA ARG A 201 -4.03 -3.47 9.21
C ARG A 201 -4.10 -1.96 8.92
N PHE A 202 -4.81 -1.20 9.76
CA PHE A 202 -5.10 0.21 9.51
C PHE A 202 -4.64 1.08 10.69
N TYR A 203 -3.32 1.29 10.75
CA TYR A 203 -2.61 2.01 11.81
C TYR A 203 -1.73 3.11 11.24
N THR A 204 -1.49 4.17 12.02
CA THR A 204 -0.60 5.27 11.63
C THR A 204 0.89 4.90 11.73
N ALA A 205 1.23 3.89 12.53
CA ALA A 205 2.58 3.36 12.65
C ALA A 205 2.53 1.87 12.99
N VAL A 206 3.45 1.10 12.43
CA VAL A 206 3.60 -0.34 12.63
C VAL A 206 5.05 -0.72 12.82
N ASP A 207 5.30 -1.69 13.71
CA ASP A 207 6.59 -2.33 13.90
C ASP A 207 6.63 -3.65 13.12
N LEU A 208 7.74 -3.85 12.40
CA LEU A 208 7.99 -5.05 11.63
C LEU A 208 8.93 -5.97 12.40
N TYR A 209 8.48 -7.16 12.72
CA TYR A 209 9.28 -8.16 13.38
C TYR A 209 10.30 -8.79 12.42
N ASP A 210 11.56 -8.88 12.86
CA ASP A 210 12.68 -9.35 12.05
C ASP A 210 12.69 -10.88 11.79
N GLY A 211 11.92 -11.64 12.59
CA GLY A 211 11.85 -13.10 12.48
C GLY A 211 13.07 -13.84 13.04
N THR A 212 14.01 -13.14 13.69
CA THR A 212 15.26 -13.69 14.25
C THR A 212 15.41 -13.44 15.74
N THR A 213 15.01 -12.27 16.22
CA THR A 213 15.01 -11.94 17.65
C THR A 213 14.05 -12.85 18.43
N ALA A 214 14.43 -13.30 19.61
CA ALA A 214 13.72 -14.31 20.38
C ALA A 214 12.20 -14.01 20.63
N SER A 215 11.82 -12.74 20.76
CA SER A 215 10.44 -12.29 20.90
C SER A 215 9.69 -12.12 19.57
N GLU A 216 10.41 -12.16 18.43
CA GLU A 216 9.92 -11.81 17.09
C GLU A 216 10.04 -12.94 16.06
N THR A 217 10.38 -14.15 16.52
CA THR A 217 10.65 -15.31 15.65
C THR A 217 9.50 -15.67 14.71
N ALA A 218 8.25 -15.36 15.12
CA ALA A 218 7.09 -15.55 14.27
C ALA A 218 7.06 -14.64 13.04
N GLY A 219 7.81 -13.52 13.07
CA GLY A 219 7.74 -12.48 12.05
C GLY A 219 6.39 -11.78 12.00
N GLY A 220 6.11 -11.07 10.91
CA GLY A 220 4.89 -10.30 10.75
C GLY A 220 5.03 -8.87 11.28
N TYR A 221 3.93 -8.25 11.68
CA TYR A 221 3.87 -6.87 12.15
C TYR A 221 2.97 -6.72 13.36
N VAL A 222 3.16 -5.65 14.09
CA VAL A 222 2.32 -5.23 15.21
C VAL A 222 2.11 -3.71 15.14
N LYS A 223 1.03 -3.22 15.75
CA LYS A 223 0.83 -1.77 15.95
C LYS A 223 1.99 -1.23 16.79
N ASP A 224 2.68 -0.20 16.30
CA ASP A 224 3.70 0.51 17.07
C ASP A 224 3.10 1.13 18.33
N SER A 225 3.90 1.30 19.38
CA SER A 225 3.48 1.90 20.65
C SER A 225 3.00 3.35 20.50
N SER A 226 3.51 4.08 19.53
CA SER A 226 3.08 5.44 19.14
C SER A 226 1.99 5.44 18.07
N GLY A 227 1.71 4.27 17.48
CA GLY A 227 0.72 4.10 16.42
C GLY A 227 -0.70 4.34 16.93
N LYS A 228 -1.52 4.98 16.09
CA LYS A 228 -2.95 5.24 16.36
C LYS A 228 -3.81 4.48 15.37
N ASP A 229 -5.05 4.21 15.76
CA ASP A 229 -6.02 3.56 14.90
C ASP A 229 -6.52 4.55 13.86
N ILE A 230 -6.46 4.21 12.57
CA ILE A 230 -7.00 5.04 11.50
C ILE A 230 -8.49 4.73 11.36
N ASN A 231 -9.32 5.76 11.39
CA ASN A 231 -10.76 5.66 11.16
C ASN A 231 -11.07 5.58 9.67
N PHE A 232 -10.50 6.50 8.90
CA PHE A 232 -10.52 6.51 7.43
C PHE A 232 -9.32 7.27 6.88
N MET A 233 -9.00 7.03 5.61
CA MET A 233 -7.96 7.72 4.86
C MET A 233 -8.46 8.00 3.44
N ILE A 234 -8.24 9.21 2.94
CA ILE A 234 -8.51 9.56 1.55
C ILE A 234 -7.17 9.76 0.86
N ILE A 235 -6.97 9.05 -0.24
CA ILE A 235 -5.75 9.11 -1.03
C ILE A 235 -6.10 9.40 -2.47
N HIS A 236 -5.50 10.44 -3.03
CA HIS A 236 -5.51 10.67 -4.47
C HIS A 236 -4.44 9.79 -5.12
N LYS A 237 -4.81 9.01 -6.15
CA LYS A 237 -3.92 8.02 -6.78
C LYS A 237 -2.58 8.60 -7.24
N ASP A 238 -2.60 9.80 -7.82
CA ASP A 238 -1.39 10.45 -8.35
C ASP A 238 -0.53 11.13 -7.27
N ALA A 239 -0.95 11.08 -6.00
CA ALA A 239 -0.18 11.63 -4.89
C ALA A 239 0.83 10.64 -4.33
N VAL A 240 0.61 9.34 -4.56
CA VAL A 240 1.40 8.26 -3.95
C VAL A 240 2.26 7.54 -4.97
N ILE A 241 3.37 6.99 -4.47
CA ILE A 241 4.30 6.16 -5.23
C ILE A 241 4.27 4.78 -4.60
N GLN A 242 3.63 3.85 -5.28
CA GLN A 242 3.53 2.47 -4.84
C GLN A 242 4.06 1.56 -5.94
N TYR A 243 5.26 1.03 -5.76
CA TYR A 243 5.93 0.24 -6.78
C TYR A 243 6.55 -1.01 -6.19
N SER A 244 6.21 -2.17 -6.76
CA SER A 244 6.82 -3.45 -6.45
C SER A 244 7.88 -3.76 -7.50
N LYS A 245 9.16 -3.67 -7.14
CA LYS A 245 10.28 -3.93 -8.05
C LYS A 245 10.49 -5.41 -8.30
N HIS A 246 10.32 -6.22 -7.26
CA HIS A 246 10.67 -7.63 -7.32
C HIS A 246 9.81 -8.42 -6.34
N THR A 247 9.02 -9.31 -6.87
CA THR A 247 8.30 -10.31 -6.09
C THR A 247 8.71 -11.68 -6.58
N VAL A 248 9.26 -12.47 -5.68
CA VAL A 248 9.77 -13.81 -6.01
C VAL A 248 9.02 -14.86 -5.22
N ASN A 249 8.40 -15.75 -5.95
CA ASN A 249 7.85 -17.00 -5.44
C ASN A 249 8.69 -18.13 -6.02
N LYS A 250 9.57 -18.75 -5.22
CA LYS A 250 10.37 -19.88 -5.63
C LYS A 250 9.95 -21.14 -4.90
N ILE A 251 9.79 -22.21 -5.67
CA ILE A 251 9.48 -23.53 -5.17
C ILE A 251 10.59 -24.45 -5.62
N PHE A 252 11.19 -25.16 -4.67
CA PHE A 252 12.17 -26.21 -4.94
C PHE A 252 11.56 -27.55 -4.59
N THR A 253 11.69 -28.49 -5.50
CA THR A 253 11.30 -29.90 -5.27
C THR A 253 12.33 -30.62 -4.41
N PRO A 254 12.02 -31.79 -3.84
CA PRO A 254 13.00 -32.60 -3.12
C PRO A 254 14.24 -32.93 -3.95
N GLU A 255 14.08 -33.14 -5.26
CA GLU A 255 15.19 -33.42 -6.19
C GLU A 255 16.13 -32.19 -6.37
N GLU A 256 15.62 -30.97 -6.22
CA GLU A 256 16.38 -29.72 -6.35
C GLU A 256 16.97 -29.27 -5.00
N ASN A 257 16.44 -29.79 -3.89
CA ASN A 257 16.84 -29.43 -2.54
C ASN A 257 18.03 -30.25 -2.09
N GLN A 258 19.21 -29.63 -2.11
CA GLN A 258 20.45 -30.30 -1.72
C GLN A 258 20.63 -30.52 -0.21
N ASN A 259 19.80 -29.88 0.63
CA ASN A 259 19.99 -29.89 2.09
C ASN A 259 19.07 -30.87 2.83
N SER A 260 17.96 -31.26 2.23
CA SER A 260 16.99 -32.17 2.85
C SER A 260 16.06 -32.76 1.79
N ASP A 261 15.46 -33.91 2.08
CA ASP A 261 14.39 -34.49 1.27
C ASP A 261 13.05 -33.81 1.57
N GLY A 262 12.84 -32.64 0.96
CA GLY A 262 11.63 -31.88 1.19
C GLY A 262 11.45 -30.74 0.22
N TYR A 263 10.18 -30.25 0.15
CA TYR A 263 9.81 -29.09 -0.64
C TYR A 263 10.20 -27.81 0.09
N ILE A 264 10.73 -26.82 -0.65
CA ILE A 264 11.03 -25.49 -0.12
C ILE A 264 10.18 -24.47 -0.87
N PHE A 265 9.44 -23.63 -0.12
CA PHE A 265 8.79 -22.44 -0.62
C PHE A 265 9.50 -21.20 -0.10
N CYS A 266 9.99 -20.35 -1.02
CA CYS A 266 10.61 -19.08 -0.70
C CYS A 266 9.77 -17.95 -1.27
N TYR A 267 9.42 -17.00 -0.42
CA TYR A 267 8.77 -15.74 -0.80
C TYR A 267 9.68 -14.55 -0.49
N ARG A 268 9.78 -13.60 -1.40
CA ARG A 268 10.44 -12.30 -1.17
C ARG A 268 9.68 -11.22 -1.93
N ALA A 269 9.40 -10.12 -1.25
CA ALA A 269 8.86 -8.90 -1.84
C ALA A 269 9.81 -7.74 -1.57
N TYR A 270 10.17 -7.03 -2.64
CA TYR A 270 11.03 -5.85 -2.61
C TYR A 270 10.32 -4.71 -3.33
N GLY A 271 10.04 -3.63 -2.61
CA GLY A 271 9.20 -2.55 -3.11
C GLY A 271 9.45 -1.21 -2.45
N LEU A 272 8.69 -0.24 -2.93
CA LEU A 272 8.69 1.14 -2.49
C LEU A 272 7.27 1.59 -2.17
N THR A 273 7.13 2.30 -1.07
CA THR A 273 5.90 3.02 -0.70
C THR A 273 6.30 4.40 -0.21
N ASP A 274 5.85 5.43 -0.92
CA ASP A 274 6.14 6.82 -0.63
C ASP A 274 5.08 7.73 -1.26
N ALA A 275 5.22 9.04 -1.15
CA ALA A 275 4.39 10.01 -1.83
C ALA A 275 5.25 11.09 -2.50
N TYR A 276 4.71 11.71 -3.54
CA TYR A 276 5.35 12.88 -4.16
C TYR A 276 5.31 14.07 -3.19
N GLU A 277 6.47 14.68 -2.90
CA GLU A 277 6.56 15.83 -1.99
C GLU A 277 5.59 16.97 -2.35
N ASN A 278 5.47 17.29 -3.64
CA ASN A 278 4.61 18.36 -4.14
C ASN A 278 3.11 17.98 -4.22
N LYS A 279 2.76 16.72 -3.96
CA LYS A 279 1.39 16.20 -3.99
C LYS A 279 0.94 15.60 -2.66
N ALA A 280 1.73 15.76 -1.61
CA ALA A 280 1.44 15.23 -0.28
C ALA A 280 0.08 15.70 0.27
N ALA A 281 -0.39 16.90 -0.13
CA ALA A 281 -1.73 17.40 0.17
C ALA A 281 -2.87 16.49 -0.35
N GLY A 282 -2.59 15.59 -1.31
CA GLY A 282 -3.54 14.59 -1.81
C GLY A 282 -3.78 13.41 -0.85
N ILE A 283 -3.17 13.43 0.34
CA ILE A 283 -3.33 12.42 1.38
C ILE A 283 -3.99 13.05 2.60
N TYR A 284 -5.13 12.51 3.01
CA TYR A 284 -5.83 12.92 4.22
C TYR A 284 -6.06 11.73 5.13
N VAL A 285 -5.63 11.83 6.38
CA VAL A 285 -5.71 10.77 7.38
C VAL A 285 -6.56 11.24 8.56
N HIS A 286 -7.55 10.44 8.94
CA HIS A 286 -8.31 10.66 10.17
C HIS A 286 -8.07 9.47 11.11
N HIS A 287 -7.54 9.74 12.30
CA HIS A 287 -7.18 8.71 13.27
C HIS A 287 -7.74 9.02 14.66
N THR A 288 -7.74 8.02 15.53
CA THR A 288 -8.18 8.16 16.92
C THR A 288 -7.21 9.04 17.72
N THR A 289 -7.68 9.54 18.86
CA THR A 289 -6.87 10.30 19.83
C THR A 289 -5.92 9.41 20.64
N THR A 290 -6.18 8.10 20.70
CA THR A 290 -5.41 7.11 21.48
C THR A 290 -4.98 5.94 20.62
#